data_9d995a6fccca38a2fee9de69257bfe6b
#
_entry.id   9d995a6fccca38a2fee9de69257bfe6b
#
_cell.length_a   1.000
_cell.length_b   1.000
_cell.length_c   1.000
_cell.angle_alpha   90.00
_cell.angle_beta   90.00
_cell.angle_gamma   90.00
#
_symmetry.space_group_name_H-M   'P 1'
#
loop_
_entity.id
_entity.type
_entity.pdbx_description
1 polymer ?
#
loop_
_entity_poly.entity_id
_entity_poly.type
_entity_poly.pdbx_seq_one_letter_code
_entity_poly.pdbx_strand_id
1 'polypeptide(L)'
;MTSKTSFEINDGVAVLRLDDGKANAVGYDTLEAIDTALDTAERDAGALVIAGREGRFSAGFDLGVIGEGPAAAQALVAAGARTAARIYGAPVPVVAACTGHALAFGAIMLLSSDVRIGADIEAKIGLTEVSIGMPLPIFAVELARDRLSPRHFTAATSLATVYSPRGASAAGYLDGVVAADELHDAATQRAGELASYVRRPAFSLTRRTARQATIDNILSTLDEDLKNFGVLD
;
A
#
# COMPACT_ATOMS: atom_id res chain seq x y z
N MET A 1 9.81 24.64 1.32
CA MET A 1 9.58 23.32 0.68
C MET A 1 8.14 22.94 0.98
N THR A 2 7.30 22.72 -0.02
CA THR A 2 5.95 22.21 0.19
C THR A 2 6.06 20.79 0.78
N SER A 3 5.33 20.51 1.85
CA SER A 3 5.25 19.17 2.43
C SER A 3 4.76 18.19 1.37
N LYS A 4 5.42 17.05 1.20
CA LYS A 4 5.02 15.97 0.26
C LYS A 4 3.78 15.21 0.72
N THR A 5 3.25 15.56 1.88
CA THR A 5 2.10 14.90 2.49
C THR A 5 1.25 15.94 3.24
N SER A 6 -0.06 15.69 3.32
CA SER A 6 -0.95 16.37 4.24
C SER A 6 -1.71 15.34 5.08
N PHE A 7 -2.04 15.72 6.31
CA PHE A 7 -2.75 14.85 7.25
C PHE A 7 -3.81 15.65 8.00
N GLU A 8 -4.99 15.08 8.11
CA GLU A 8 -6.13 15.66 8.84
C GLU A 8 -6.96 14.57 9.51
N ILE A 9 -7.72 14.93 10.52
CA ILE A 9 -8.73 14.06 11.15
C ILE A 9 -10.07 14.81 11.11
N ASN A 10 -11.06 14.21 10.47
CA ASN A 10 -12.42 14.73 10.38
C ASN A 10 -13.41 13.62 10.75
N ASP A 11 -14.33 13.90 11.66
CA ASP A 11 -15.40 12.97 12.09
C ASP A 11 -14.90 11.57 12.47
N GLY A 12 -13.73 11.48 13.12
CA GLY A 12 -13.13 10.22 13.56
C GLY A 12 -12.45 9.42 12.45
N VAL A 13 -12.26 10.01 11.26
CA VAL A 13 -11.50 9.45 10.14
C VAL A 13 -10.21 10.24 9.97
N ALA A 14 -9.07 9.57 10.03
CA ALA A 14 -7.78 10.14 9.67
C ALA A 14 -7.58 10.01 8.15
N VAL A 15 -7.09 11.06 7.50
CA VAL A 15 -6.80 11.09 6.07
C VAL A 15 -5.35 11.52 5.85
N LEU A 16 -4.53 10.64 5.32
CA LEU A 16 -3.20 10.92 4.81
C LEU A 16 -3.25 11.05 3.29
N ARG A 17 -2.86 12.21 2.76
CA ARG A 17 -2.72 12.44 1.33
C ARG A 17 -1.25 12.55 0.94
N LEU A 18 -0.85 11.75 -0.04
CA LEU A 18 0.48 11.77 -0.63
C LEU A 18 0.46 12.68 -1.87
N ASP A 19 1.31 13.71 -1.88
CA ASP A 19 1.48 14.61 -3.03
C ASP A 19 2.89 15.19 -3.05
N ASP A 20 3.78 14.53 -3.77
CA ASP A 20 5.15 15.01 -4.02
C ASP A 20 5.24 15.97 -5.23
N GLY A 21 4.10 16.30 -5.83
CA GLY A 21 3.99 17.08 -7.06
C GLY A 21 4.41 16.32 -8.34
N LYS A 22 4.78 15.03 -8.21
CA LYS A 22 5.29 14.19 -9.31
C LYS A 22 4.58 12.83 -9.32
N ALA A 23 5.32 11.78 -9.05
CA ALA A 23 4.86 10.39 -9.16
C ALA A 23 4.49 9.73 -7.81
N ASN A 24 4.56 10.45 -6.71
CA ASN A 24 4.43 9.92 -5.34
C ASN A 24 5.41 8.76 -5.10
N ALA A 25 6.70 9.04 -5.40
CA ALA A 25 7.76 8.12 -5.11
C ALA A 25 7.95 7.98 -3.59
N VAL A 26 8.11 6.74 -3.13
CA VAL A 26 8.18 6.41 -1.71
C VAL A 26 9.62 6.37 -1.25
N GLY A 27 10.05 7.42 -0.59
CA GLY A 27 11.30 7.52 0.18
C GLY A 27 11.03 7.41 1.68
N TYR A 28 12.07 7.63 2.49
CA TYR A 28 11.98 7.55 3.95
C TYR A 28 10.97 8.53 4.55
N ASP A 29 10.91 9.77 4.03
CA ASP A 29 9.94 10.80 4.48
C ASP A 29 8.48 10.33 4.29
N THR A 30 8.19 9.65 3.16
CA THR A 30 6.85 9.12 2.89
C THR A 30 6.53 7.95 3.81
N LEU A 31 7.49 7.04 4.05
CA LEU A 31 7.32 5.93 5.00
C LEU A 31 7.07 6.44 6.42
N GLU A 32 7.86 7.43 6.88
CA GLU A 32 7.67 8.08 8.18
C GLU A 32 6.29 8.75 8.30
N ALA A 33 5.83 9.42 7.23
CA ALA A 33 4.51 10.04 7.22
C ALA A 33 3.38 8.99 7.33
N ILE A 34 3.51 7.85 6.65
CA ILE A 34 2.55 6.74 6.74
C ILE A 34 2.57 6.16 8.16
N ASP A 35 3.74 5.90 8.72
CA ASP A 35 3.89 5.34 10.05
C ASP A 35 3.33 6.29 11.13
N THR A 36 3.59 7.59 11.02
CA THR A 36 3.02 8.62 11.90
C THR A 36 1.49 8.71 11.77
N ALA A 37 0.97 8.59 10.55
CA ALA A 37 -0.47 8.59 10.31
C ALA A 37 -1.15 7.36 10.93
N LEU A 38 -0.52 6.18 10.86
CA LEU A 38 -0.99 4.96 11.53
C LEU A 38 -1.03 5.13 13.04
N ASP A 39 0.06 5.63 13.66
CA ASP A 39 0.13 5.87 15.11
C ASP A 39 -0.93 6.87 15.57
N THR A 40 -1.15 7.92 14.77
CA THR A 40 -2.14 8.94 15.08
C THR A 40 -3.58 8.41 14.90
N ALA A 41 -3.83 7.65 13.82
CA ALA A 41 -5.14 7.04 13.61
C ALA A 41 -5.48 6.00 14.69
N GLU A 42 -4.49 5.23 15.15
CA GLU A 42 -4.64 4.31 16.28
C GLU A 42 -5.03 5.04 17.57
N ARG A 43 -4.46 6.20 17.83
CA ARG A 43 -4.72 6.97 19.06
C ARG A 43 -6.02 7.78 18.99
N ASP A 44 -6.24 8.48 17.87
CA ASP A 44 -7.16 9.62 17.79
C ASP A 44 -8.30 9.43 16.77
N ALA A 45 -8.27 8.37 15.93
CA ALA A 45 -9.29 8.12 14.92
C ALA A 45 -9.84 6.68 14.95
N GLY A 46 -10.92 6.41 14.22
CA GLY A 46 -11.54 5.09 14.09
C GLY A 46 -11.13 4.32 12.84
N ALA A 47 -10.59 5.03 11.85
CA ALA A 47 -10.08 4.49 10.58
C ALA A 47 -9.05 5.43 9.97
N LEU A 48 -8.24 4.91 9.03
CA LEU A 48 -7.28 5.68 8.25
C LEU A 48 -7.60 5.56 6.75
N VAL A 49 -7.62 6.70 6.04
CA VAL A 49 -7.60 6.75 4.58
C VAL A 49 -6.20 7.13 4.11
N ILE A 50 -5.64 6.37 3.17
CA ILE A 50 -4.40 6.72 2.46
C ILE A 50 -4.80 7.04 1.02
N ALA A 51 -4.56 8.28 0.59
CA ALA A 51 -4.90 8.77 -0.75
C ALA A 51 -3.64 9.30 -1.47
N GLY A 52 -3.60 9.18 -2.77
CA GLY A 52 -2.61 9.85 -3.60
C GLY A 52 -3.09 11.20 -4.12
N ARG A 53 -2.29 11.82 -4.98
CA ARG A 53 -2.70 12.97 -5.79
C ARG A 53 -3.46 12.50 -7.04
N GLU A 54 -4.15 13.41 -7.69
CA GLU A 54 -4.88 13.11 -8.92
C GLU A 54 -3.99 12.42 -9.96
N GLY A 55 -4.47 11.29 -10.50
CA GLY A 55 -3.80 10.45 -11.48
C GLY A 55 -2.61 9.64 -10.95
N ARG A 56 -2.20 9.79 -9.69
CA ARG A 56 -1.03 9.14 -9.11
C ARG A 56 -1.26 8.72 -7.67
N PHE A 57 -1.46 7.43 -7.44
CA PHE A 57 -1.45 6.90 -6.07
C PHE A 57 0.01 6.79 -5.59
N SER A 58 0.83 5.99 -6.27
CA SER A 58 2.28 5.92 -6.08
C SER A 58 2.95 5.13 -7.21
N ALA A 59 4.12 5.57 -7.66
CA ALA A 59 4.94 4.85 -8.64
C ALA A 59 5.89 3.81 -8.00
N GLY A 60 5.84 3.62 -6.68
CA GLY A 60 6.74 2.73 -5.97
C GLY A 60 7.89 3.47 -5.28
N PHE A 61 8.94 2.74 -4.94
CA PHE A 61 10.10 3.29 -4.23
C PHE A 61 10.82 4.40 -5.02
N ASP A 62 11.44 5.31 -4.27
CA ASP A 62 12.26 6.39 -4.82
C ASP A 62 13.50 5.81 -5.52
N LEU A 63 13.50 5.90 -6.85
CA LEU A 63 14.60 5.40 -7.68
C LEU A 63 15.92 6.18 -7.45
N GLY A 64 15.85 7.40 -6.90
CA GLY A 64 17.04 8.14 -6.49
C GLY A 64 17.77 7.39 -5.37
N VAL A 65 17.05 6.97 -4.34
CA VAL A 65 17.62 6.18 -3.23
C VAL A 65 18.03 4.78 -3.69
N ILE A 66 17.21 4.10 -4.50
CA ILE A 66 17.56 2.79 -5.08
C ILE A 66 18.87 2.87 -5.88
N GLY A 67 19.07 3.95 -6.64
CA GLY A 67 20.25 4.19 -7.47
C GLY A 67 21.54 4.51 -6.71
N GLU A 68 21.48 4.77 -5.38
CA GLU A 68 22.67 4.97 -4.55
C GLU A 68 23.49 3.68 -4.33
N GLY A 69 22.92 2.54 -4.66
CA GLY A 69 23.56 1.23 -4.64
C GLY A 69 22.81 0.18 -3.83
N PRO A 70 23.31 -1.08 -3.85
CA PRO A 70 22.58 -2.22 -3.25
C PRO A 70 22.23 -2.02 -1.78
N ALA A 71 23.13 -1.48 -0.97
CA ALA A 71 22.89 -1.26 0.46
C ALA A 71 21.76 -0.26 0.72
N ALA A 72 21.71 0.84 -0.05
CA ALA A 72 20.65 1.84 0.06
C ALA A 72 19.30 1.27 -0.43
N ALA A 73 19.32 0.52 -1.54
CA ALA A 73 18.15 -0.17 -2.05
C ALA A 73 17.57 -1.16 -1.01
N GLN A 74 18.43 -2.03 -0.46
CA GLN A 74 18.04 -2.98 0.58
C GLN A 74 17.45 -2.29 1.81
N ALA A 75 18.08 -1.23 2.28
CA ALA A 75 17.61 -0.47 3.45
C ALA A 75 16.23 0.17 3.22
N LEU A 76 16.01 0.79 2.05
CA LEU A 76 14.72 1.39 1.70
C LEU A 76 13.63 0.34 1.55
N VAL A 77 13.91 -0.77 0.85
CA VAL A 77 12.95 -1.87 0.67
C VAL A 77 12.62 -2.53 2.01
N ALA A 78 13.60 -2.70 2.90
CA ALA A 78 13.37 -3.21 4.25
C ALA A 78 12.46 -2.27 5.08
N ALA A 79 12.69 -0.95 5.00
CA ALA A 79 11.83 0.03 5.65
C ALA A 79 10.40 -0.04 5.10
N GLY A 80 10.24 -0.09 3.77
CA GLY A 80 8.94 -0.25 3.12
C GLY A 80 8.22 -1.53 3.52
N ALA A 81 8.93 -2.66 3.59
CA ALA A 81 8.34 -3.93 4.03
C ALA A 81 7.78 -3.85 5.46
N ARG A 82 8.49 -3.16 6.38
CA ARG A 82 8.00 -2.93 7.76
C ARG A 82 6.77 -2.03 7.77
N THR A 83 6.76 -0.94 7.01
CA THR A 83 5.58 -0.06 6.88
C THR A 83 4.40 -0.81 6.25
N ALA A 84 4.61 -1.63 5.21
CA ALA A 84 3.57 -2.48 4.61
C ALA A 84 2.98 -3.47 5.63
N ALA A 85 3.83 -4.13 6.43
CA ALA A 85 3.40 -5.00 7.52
C ALA A 85 2.62 -4.24 8.60
N ARG A 86 2.99 -2.98 8.91
CA ARG A 86 2.24 -2.11 9.84
C ARG A 86 0.86 -1.75 9.29
N ILE A 87 0.74 -1.36 8.02
CA ILE A 87 -0.56 -1.12 7.38
C ILE A 87 -1.43 -2.38 7.46
N TYR A 88 -0.84 -3.52 7.08
CA TYR A 88 -1.54 -4.81 7.03
C TYR A 88 -1.99 -5.28 8.41
N GLY A 89 -1.20 -5.02 9.45
CA GLY A 89 -1.49 -5.36 10.85
C GLY A 89 -2.18 -4.26 11.67
N ALA A 90 -2.49 -3.09 11.09
CA ALA A 90 -2.99 -1.94 11.82
C ALA A 90 -4.21 -2.25 12.70
N PRO A 91 -4.30 -1.74 13.93
CA PRO A 91 -5.41 -2.03 14.85
C PRO A 91 -6.69 -1.23 14.52
N VAL A 92 -6.65 -0.42 13.47
CA VAL A 92 -7.79 0.30 12.89
C VAL A 92 -7.95 -0.07 11.42
N PRO A 93 -9.15 0.01 10.84
CA PRO A 93 -9.34 -0.16 9.39
C PRO A 93 -8.53 0.85 8.58
N VAL A 94 -7.89 0.37 7.51
CA VAL A 94 -7.17 1.19 6.54
C VAL A 94 -7.85 1.10 5.18
N VAL A 95 -8.24 2.26 4.63
CA VAL A 95 -8.85 2.40 3.31
C VAL A 95 -7.85 3.07 2.37
N ALA A 96 -7.52 2.43 1.26
CA ALA A 96 -6.73 3.04 0.20
C ALA A 96 -7.66 3.67 -0.84
N ALA A 97 -7.49 4.97 -1.08
CA ALA A 97 -8.10 5.70 -2.19
C ALA A 97 -7.09 5.79 -3.35
N CYS A 98 -7.17 4.81 -4.26
CA CYS A 98 -6.26 4.69 -5.40
C CYS A 98 -6.62 5.71 -6.48
N THR A 99 -6.04 6.88 -6.39
CA THR A 99 -6.29 8.05 -7.23
C THR A 99 -5.74 7.95 -8.65
N GLY A 100 -5.04 6.85 -8.98
CA GLY A 100 -4.45 6.66 -10.30
C GLY A 100 -3.41 5.54 -10.33
N HIS A 101 -2.27 5.79 -10.99
CA HIS A 101 -1.21 4.78 -11.08
C HIS A 101 -0.76 4.30 -9.70
N ALA A 102 -0.71 2.96 -9.52
CA ALA A 102 -0.21 2.29 -8.32
C ALA A 102 0.71 1.15 -8.75
N LEU A 103 2.01 1.41 -8.78
CA LEU A 103 3.02 0.48 -9.30
C LEU A 103 4.01 0.09 -8.19
N ALA A 104 4.55 -1.13 -8.29
CA ALA A 104 5.53 -1.65 -7.35
C ALA A 104 5.07 -1.45 -5.89
N PHE A 105 5.81 -0.73 -5.05
CA PHE A 105 5.42 -0.47 -3.67
C PHE A 105 4.06 0.26 -3.56
N GLY A 106 3.65 1.03 -4.57
CA GLY A 106 2.30 1.61 -4.63
C GLY A 106 1.21 0.54 -4.68
N ALA A 107 1.40 -0.52 -5.47
CA ALA A 107 0.51 -1.68 -5.50
C ALA A 107 0.58 -2.48 -4.19
N ILE A 108 1.76 -2.56 -3.56
CA ILE A 108 1.94 -3.23 -2.25
C ILE A 108 1.15 -2.48 -1.15
N MET A 109 1.13 -1.15 -1.14
CA MET A 109 0.29 -0.38 -0.22
C MET A 109 -1.20 -0.70 -0.39
N LEU A 110 -1.68 -0.90 -1.64
CA LEU A 110 -3.04 -1.39 -1.88
C LEU A 110 -3.25 -2.77 -1.25
N LEU A 111 -2.36 -3.72 -1.51
CA LEU A 111 -2.46 -5.09 -0.98
C LEU A 111 -2.41 -5.13 0.55
N SER A 112 -1.73 -4.17 1.18
CA SER A 112 -1.66 -4.04 2.64
C SER A 112 -2.92 -3.45 3.27
N SER A 113 -3.73 -2.70 2.51
CA SER A 113 -4.93 -2.01 2.99
C SER A 113 -6.14 -2.95 3.08
N ASP A 114 -7.12 -2.59 3.91
CA ASP A 114 -8.33 -3.41 4.12
C ASP A 114 -9.35 -3.25 3.01
N VAL A 115 -9.62 -2.00 2.67
CA VAL A 115 -10.54 -1.63 1.58
C VAL A 115 -9.76 -0.77 0.58
N ARG A 116 -9.97 -1.03 -0.71
CA ARG A 116 -9.23 -0.42 -1.80
C ARG A 116 -10.19 0.04 -2.87
N ILE A 117 -10.41 1.34 -2.95
CA ILE A 117 -11.30 1.96 -3.92
C ILE A 117 -10.44 2.70 -4.95
N GLY A 118 -10.66 2.45 -6.24
CA GLY A 118 -9.91 3.07 -7.32
C GLY A 118 -10.74 4.07 -8.12
N ALA A 119 -10.07 5.07 -8.68
CA ALA A 119 -10.66 5.97 -9.67
C ALA A 119 -10.81 5.27 -11.03
N ASP A 120 -11.96 5.43 -11.69
CA ASP A 120 -12.20 4.95 -13.06
C ASP A 120 -11.57 5.90 -14.08
N ILE A 121 -10.27 5.82 -14.21
CA ILE A 121 -9.45 6.62 -15.14
C ILE A 121 -8.48 5.73 -15.90
N GLU A 122 -7.77 6.27 -16.87
CA GLU A 122 -6.64 5.58 -17.48
C GLU A 122 -5.47 5.51 -16.50
N ALA A 123 -5.28 4.35 -15.86
CA ALA A 123 -4.21 4.12 -14.89
C ALA A 123 -3.66 2.69 -15.00
N LYS A 124 -2.47 2.50 -14.43
CA LYS A 124 -1.72 1.24 -14.39
C LYS A 124 -1.56 0.82 -12.93
N ILE A 125 -1.97 -0.41 -12.61
CA ILE A 125 -1.89 -0.98 -11.27
C ILE A 125 -1.22 -2.34 -11.35
N GLY A 126 -0.17 -2.58 -10.57
CA GLY A 126 0.51 -3.87 -10.56
C GLY A 126 1.91 -3.85 -9.97
N LEU A 127 2.42 -5.07 -9.77
CA LEU A 127 3.79 -5.35 -9.33
C LEU A 127 4.68 -5.42 -10.58
N THR A 128 5.61 -4.50 -10.72
CA THR A 128 6.39 -4.30 -11.96
C THR A 128 7.84 -4.75 -11.85
N GLU A 129 8.25 -5.24 -10.69
CA GLU A 129 9.63 -5.57 -10.34
C GLU A 129 10.27 -6.53 -11.36
N VAL A 130 9.59 -7.63 -11.67
CA VAL A 130 10.11 -8.63 -12.61
C VAL A 130 10.29 -8.06 -14.03
N SER A 131 9.44 -7.12 -14.46
CA SER A 131 9.55 -6.49 -15.79
C SER A 131 10.78 -5.58 -15.94
N ILE A 132 11.38 -5.18 -14.82
CA ILE A 132 12.59 -4.36 -14.78
C ILE A 132 13.83 -5.13 -14.30
N GLY A 133 13.75 -6.48 -14.28
CA GLY A 133 14.85 -7.36 -13.92
C GLY A 133 15.07 -7.52 -12.41
N MET A 134 14.12 -7.10 -11.57
CA MET A 134 14.22 -7.24 -10.11
C MET A 134 13.35 -8.40 -9.62
N PRO A 135 13.83 -9.26 -8.70
CA PRO A 135 12.97 -10.25 -8.09
C PRO A 135 11.92 -9.56 -7.20
N LEU A 136 10.73 -10.15 -7.15
CA LEU A 136 9.69 -9.69 -6.24
C LEU A 136 10.03 -10.19 -4.82
N PRO A 137 10.21 -9.31 -3.82
CA PRO A 137 10.54 -9.72 -2.46
C PRO A 137 9.45 -10.56 -1.81
N ILE A 138 9.83 -11.38 -0.82
CA ILE A 138 8.90 -12.29 -0.11
C ILE A 138 7.70 -11.51 0.45
N PHE A 139 7.90 -10.35 1.07
CA PHE A 139 6.79 -9.57 1.63
C PHE A 139 5.73 -9.19 0.59
N ALA A 140 6.15 -8.84 -0.63
CA ALA A 140 5.23 -8.52 -1.72
C ALA A 140 4.49 -9.76 -2.24
N VAL A 141 5.20 -10.91 -2.31
CA VAL A 141 4.61 -12.20 -2.70
C VAL A 141 3.56 -12.65 -1.67
N GLU A 142 3.85 -12.54 -0.38
CA GLU A 142 2.92 -12.94 0.69
C GLU A 142 1.67 -12.05 0.71
N LEU A 143 1.83 -10.74 0.63
CA LEU A 143 0.68 -9.82 0.52
C LEU A 143 -0.14 -10.07 -0.74
N ALA A 144 0.51 -10.34 -1.88
CA ALA A 144 -0.16 -10.71 -3.11
C ALA A 144 -0.93 -12.04 -2.97
N ARG A 145 -0.35 -13.03 -2.28
CA ARG A 145 -0.98 -14.34 -2.03
C ARG A 145 -2.26 -14.21 -1.21
N ASP A 146 -2.23 -13.35 -0.19
CA ASP A 146 -3.37 -13.15 0.71
C ASP A 146 -4.50 -12.32 0.07
N ARG A 147 -4.18 -11.50 -0.93
CA ARG A 147 -5.10 -10.46 -1.40
C ARG A 147 -5.58 -10.64 -2.84
N LEU A 148 -4.75 -11.22 -3.71
CA LEU A 148 -5.12 -11.41 -5.10
C LEU A 148 -5.96 -12.67 -5.30
N SER A 149 -6.82 -12.62 -6.31
CA SER A 149 -7.49 -13.81 -6.80
C SER A 149 -6.45 -14.87 -7.24
N PRO A 150 -6.56 -16.13 -6.80
CA PRO A 150 -5.64 -17.19 -7.20
C PRO A 150 -5.46 -17.32 -8.72
N ARG A 151 -6.49 -16.98 -9.51
CA ARG A 151 -6.45 -17.01 -10.97
C ARG A 151 -5.51 -15.97 -11.56
N HIS A 152 -5.28 -14.85 -10.85
CA HIS A 152 -4.45 -13.74 -11.28
C HIS A 152 -3.06 -13.74 -10.61
N PHE A 153 -2.84 -14.57 -9.60
CA PHE A 153 -1.62 -14.54 -8.78
C PHE A 153 -0.34 -14.65 -9.62
N THR A 154 -0.22 -15.69 -10.47
CA THR A 154 0.97 -15.88 -11.31
C THR A 154 1.15 -14.74 -12.32
N ALA A 155 0.06 -14.29 -12.95
CA ALA A 155 0.12 -13.18 -13.90
C ALA A 155 0.58 -11.88 -13.22
N ALA A 156 0.06 -11.61 -12.01
CA ALA A 156 0.38 -10.40 -11.25
C ALA A 156 1.80 -10.40 -10.67
N THR A 157 2.31 -11.56 -10.24
CA THR A 157 3.63 -11.70 -9.60
C THR A 157 4.72 -12.04 -10.61
N SER A 158 4.79 -13.29 -11.05
CA SER A 158 5.89 -13.79 -11.89
C SER A 158 5.91 -13.23 -13.31
N LEU A 159 4.74 -12.84 -13.86
CA LEU A 159 4.64 -12.29 -15.21
C LEU A 159 4.53 -10.76 -15.24
N ALA A 160 4.56 -10.10 -14.07
CA ALA A 160 4.50 -8.64 -13.90
C ALA A 160 3.36 -7.98 -14.72
N THR A 161 2.21 -8.64 -14.79
CA THR A 161 1.06 -8.11 -15.53
C THR A 161 0.53 -6.85 -14.84
N VAL A 162 0.37 -5.80 -15.63
CA VAL A 162 -0.20 -4.51 -15.20
C VAL A 162 -1.65 -4.43 -15.65
N TYR A 163 -2.50 -3.96 -14.77
CA TYR A 163 -3.95 -3.91 -14.95
C TYR A 163 -4.47 -2.48 -15.07
N SER A 164 -5.56 -2.28 -15.83
CA SER A 164 -6.41 -1.10 -15.70
C SER A 164 -7.15 -1.13 -14.34
N PRO A 165 -7.76 -0.05 -13.85
CA PRO A 165 -8.50 -0.07 -12.58
C PRO A 165 -9.58 -1.17 -12.52
N ARG A 166 -10.36 -1.35 -13.57
CA ARG A 166 -11.36 -2.44 -13.65
C ARG A 166 -10.72 -3.83 -13.66
N GLY A 167 -9.61 -4.00 -14.38
CA GLY A 167 -8.83 -5.25 -14.36
C GLY A 167 -8.21 -5.51 -12.99
N ALA A 168 -7.73 -4.47 -12.31
CA ALA A 168 -7.18 -4.53 -10.96
C ALA A 168 -8.24 -4.94 -9.92
N SER A 169 -9.50 -4.50 -10.09
CA SER A 169 -10.61 -4.97 -9.27
C SER A 169 -10.87 -6.47 -9.49
N ALA A 170 -10.88 -6.94 -10.74
CA ALA A 170 -11.03 -8.38 -11.03
C ALA A 170 -9.86 -9.22 -10.50
N ALA A 171 -8.64 -8.66 -10.51
CA ALA A 171 -7.44 -9.33 -10.01
C ALA A 171 -7.34 -9.34 -8.48
N GLY A 172 -7.97 -8.40 -7.79
CA GLY A 172 -7.96 -8.28 -6.35
C GLY A 172 -7.02 -7.21 -5.79
N TYR A 173 -6.50 -6.32 -6.63
CA TYR A 173 -5.80 -5.11 -6.15
C TYR A 173 -6.77 -4.06 -5.62
N LEU A 174 -7.97 -3.99 -6.17
CA LEU A 174 -9.05 -3.09 -5.75
C LEU A 174 -10.29 -3.89 -5.39
N ASP A 175 -11.09 -3.36 -4.47
CA ASP A 175 -12.39 -3.93 -4.10
C ASP A 175 -13.52 -3.30 -4.93
N GLY A 176 -13.28 -2.09 -5.48
CA GLY A 176 -14.24 -1.39 -6.33
C GLY A 176 -13.60 -0.23 -7.08
N VAL A 177 -14.32 0.26 -8.06
CA VAL A 177 -13.92 1.40 -8.90
C VAL A 177 -15.09 2.37 -8.98
N VAL A 178 -14.84 3.67 -8.76
CA VAL A 178 -15.81 4.74 -8.80
C VAL A 178 -15.36 5.87 -9.72
N ALA A 179 -16.24 6.81 -10.05
CA ALA A 179 -15.84 8.01 -10.79
C ALA A 179 -14.74 8.77 -10.03
N ALA A 180 -13.81 9.40 -10.75
CA ALA A 180 -12.63 10.02 -10.15
C ALA A 180 -12.95 11.13 -9.15
N ASP A 181 -13.98 11.93 -9.46
CA ASP A 181 -14.51 13.00 -8.61
C ASP A 181 -15.26 12.49 -7.39
N GLU A 182 -15.75 11.24 -7.39
CA GLU A 182 -16.42 10.61 -6.26
C GLU A 182 -15.46 9.85 -5.32
N LEU A 183 -14.21 9.59 -5.75
CA LEU A 183 -13.31 8.69 -5.03
C LEU A 183 -13.02 9.11 -3.60
N HIS A 184 -12.77 10.42 -3.37
CA HIS A 184 -12.44 10.93 -2.04
C HIS A 184 -13.61 10.71 -1.07
N ASP A 185 -14.81 11.08 -1.51
CA ASP A 185 -16.03 10.94 -0.71
C ASP A 185 -16.36 9.47 -0.46
N ALA A 186 -16.25 8.63 -1.49
CA ALA A 186 -16.47 7.18 -1.33
C ALA A 186 -15.49 6.53 -0.33
N ALA A 187 -14.21 6.92 -0.37
CA ALA A 187 -13.21 6.39 0.54
C ALA A 187 -13.41 6.88 1.99
N THR A 188 -13.67 8.18 2.17
CA THR A 188 -13.94 8.77 3.49
C THR A 188 -15.26 8.28 4.09
N GLN A 189 -16.31 8.18 3.29
CA GLN A 189 -17.58 7.58 3.72
C GLN A 189 -17.36 6.13 4.18
N ARG A 190 -16.66 5.34 3.38
CA ARG A 190 -16.38 3.93 3.73
C ARG A 190 -15.56 3.81 5.01
N ALA A 191 -14.56 4.66 5.20
CA ALA A 191 -13.77 4.71 6.43
C ALA A 191 -14.64 5.10 7.64
N GLY A 192 -15.51 6.09 7.50
CA GLY A 192 -16.48 6.51 8.54
C GLY A 192 -17.46 5.39 8.92
N GLU A 193 -18.00 4.67 7.94
CA GLU A 193 -18.84 3.49 8.17
C GLU A 193 -18.07 2.45 9.01
N LEU A 194 -16.84 2.10 8.60
CA LEU A 194 -15.99 1.15 9.33
C LEU A 194 -15.72 1.64 10.76
N ALA A 195 -15.35 2.90 10.95
CA ALA A 195 -15.10 3.50 12.26
C ALA A 195 -16.32 3.42 13.17
N SER A 196 -17.53 3.50 12.61
CA SER A 196 -18.78 3.51 13.38
C SER A 196 -19.15 2.16 13.99
N TYR A 197 -18.91 1.04 13.28
CA TYR A 197 -19.33 -0.29 13.74
C TYR A 197 -18.18 -1.23 14.12
N VAL A 198 -16.97 -1.00 13.65
CA VAL A 198 -15.81 -1.85 13.98
C VAL A 198 -15.39 -1.62 15.44
N ARG A 199 -15.45 -2.66 16.27
CA ARG A 199 -15.03 -2.60 17.66
C ARG A 199 -13.57 -3.04 17.79
N ARG A 200 -12.68 -2.09 18.11
CA ARG A 200 -11.21 -2.29 18.10
C ARG A 200 -10.71 -3.54 18.80
N PRO A 201 -11.12 -3.89 20.04
CA PRO A 201 -10.57 -5.09 20.68
C PRO A 201 -10.86 -6.36 19.88
N ALA A 202 -12.09 -6.52 19.39
CA ALA A 202 -12.49 -7.68 18.58
C ALA A 202 -11.80 -7.66 17.21
N PHE A 203 -11.72 -6.50 16.56
CA PHE A 203 -11.06 -6.31 15.28
C PHE A 203 -9.58 -6.65 15.37
N SER A 204 -8.84 -6.07 16.32
CA SER A 204 -7.41 -6.30 16.48
C SER A 204 -7.10 -7.77 16.80
N LEU A 205 -7.91 -8.42 17.63
CA LEU A 205 -7.75 -9.83 17.95
C LEU A 205 -8.01 -10.72 16.72
N THR A 206 -9.11 -10.46 16.00
CA THR A 206 -9.45 -11.22 14.79
C THR A 206 -8.39 -11.02 13.71
N ARG A 207 -7.90 -9.78 13.52
CA ARG A 207 -6.82 -9.46 12.59
C ARG A 207 -5.55 -10.21 12.93
N ARG A 208 -5.16 -10.21 14.19
CA ARG A 208 -3.99 -10.96 14.67
C ARG A 208 -4.12 -12.44 14.32
N THR A 209 -5.26 -13.06 14.62
CA THR A 209 -5.52 -14.45 14.28
C THR A 209 -5.42 -14.71 12.77
N ALA A 210 -5.93 -13.79 11.95
CA ALA A 210 -5.97 -13.97 10.49
C ALA A 210 -4.65 -13.67 9.79
N ARG A 211 -3.84 -12.71 10.31
CA ARG A 211 -2.72 -12.12 9.58
C ARG A 211 -1.35 -12.26 10.25
N GLN A 212 -1.29 -12.65 11.53
CA GLN A 212 -0.02 -12.67 12.27
C GLN A 212 1.01 -13.60 11.62
N ALA A 213 0.59 -14.77 11.14
CA ALA A 213 1.51 -15.70 10.49
C ALA A 213 2.17 -15.11 9.24
N THR A 214 1.40 -14.37 8.41
CA THR A 214 1.93 -13.64 7.25
C THR A 214 2.89 -12.54 7.68
N ILE A 215 2.53 -11.76 8.71
CA ILE A 215 3.39 -10.69 9.24
C ILE A 215 4.70 -11.28 9.79
N ASP A 216 4.63 -12.34 10.59
CA ASP A 216 5.80 -12.99 11.15
C ASP A 216 6.72 -13.56 10.07
N ASN A 217 6.14 -14.15 9.01
CA ASN A 217 6.91 -14.63 7.86
C ASN A 217 7.61 -13.48 7.14
N ILE A 218 6.90 -12.37 6.87
CA ILE A 218 7.48 -11.18 6.25
C ILE A 218 8.66 -10.66 7.07
N LEU A 219 8.48 -10.47 8.38
CA LEU A 219 9.50 -9.85 9.22
C LEU A 219 10.70 -10.76 9.50
N SER A 220 10.47 -12.06 9.66
CA SER A 220 11.54 -13.02 9.96
C SER A 220 12.41 -13.37 8.74
N THR A 221 11.86 -13.26 7.53
CA THR A 221 12.61 -13.57 6.29
C THR A 221 13.28 -12.33 5.68
N LEU A 222 12.94 -11.12 6.14
CA LEU A 222 13.29 -9.87 5.47
C LEU A 222 14.78 -9.69 5.23
N ASP A 223 15.62 -9.93 6.24
CA ASP A 223 17.07 -9.71 6.14
C ASP A 223 17.73 -10.71 5.17
N GLU A 224 17.22 -11.95 5.11
CA GLU A 224 17.74 -12.98 4.18
C GLU A 224 17.24 -12.72 2.75
N ASP A 225 15.97 -12.39 2.59
CA ASP A 225 15.32 -12.10 1.30
C ASP A 225 16.03 -10.97 0.56
N LEU A 226 16.42 -9.92 1.31
CA LEU A 226 17.01 -8.73 0.72
C LEU A 226 18.54 -8.81 0.49
N LYS A 227 19.23 -9.86 0.93
CA LYS A 227 20.68 -10.00 0.72
C LYS A 227 21.09 -9.87 -0.75
N ASN A 228 20.27 -10.39 -1.65
CA ASN A 228 20.54 -10.38 -3.09
C ASN A 228 19.72 -9.29 -3.83
N PHE A 229 18.95 -8.47 -3.11
CA PHE A 229 18.14 -7.43 -3.74
C PHE A 229 19.04 -6.31 -4.30
N GLY A 230 18.89 -6.01 -5.59
CA GLY A 230 19.72 -5.00 -6.30
C GLY A 230 21.13 -5.50 -6.68
N VAL A 231 21.42 -6.80 -6.54
CA VAL A 231 22.72 -7.41 -6.87
C VAL A 231 22.65 -8.29 -8.11
N LEU A 232 21.47 -8.50 -8.66
CA LEU A 232 21.31 -9.28 -9.90
C LEU A 232 21.76 -8.45 -11.10
N ASP A 233 22.76 -8.97 -11.86
CA ASP A 233 23.25 -8.43 -13.11
C ASP A 233 22.21 -8.54 -14.26
#